data_67f1d3f9d47a9eb19023ab6c65b13033
#
_entry.id   67f1d3f9d47a9eb19023ab6c65b13033
#
_cell.length_a   1.000
_cell.length_b   1.000
_cell.length_c   1.000
_cell.angle_alpha   90.00
_cell.angle_beta   90.00
_cell.angle_gamma   90.00
#
_symmetry.space_group_name_H-M   'P 1'
#
loop_
_entity.id
_entity.type
_entity.pdbx_description
1 polymer ?
#
loop_
_entity_poly.entity_id
_entity_poly.type
_entity_poly.pdbx_seq_one_letter_code
_entity_poly.pdbx_strand_id
1 'polypeptide(L)'
;EMARLMMEKIYEADIDSADLRLCKQEMLQSLNQETTLEKMMRRDVGRQLAGCIDSLVGNVHPMASRKLTAAQIKALDSQRMLDYYRNLFGNPEGTAVIVTGQFDTDSVVRELVPVFAGMTPVSERSMKNASAPVLPDGIVVRHLPGDNGAQTVFDYVYFGSYRPSLKGSLMLKLMRDVVQSRLLSVLRERHNVVYSPYTMTGYTAQPEGLCYFDLSASADSVNMPLIDQLIKDIAKQLSRHDIPQEELERDKQSFRETK
;
A
#
# COMPACT_ATOMS: atom_id res chain seq x y z
N GLU A 1 32.96 -9.23 9.12
CA GLU A 1 33.43 -8.23 8.13
C GLU A 1 32.28 -7.61 7.33
N MET A 2 31.41 -8.40 6.69
CA MET A 2 30.28 -7.87 5.89
C MET A 2 29.31 -7.04 6.73
N ALA A 3 28.91 -7.50 7.91
CA ALA A 3 28.03 -6.76 8.80
C ALA A 3 28.63 -5.41 9.23
N ARG A 4 29.91 -5.38 9.54
CA ARG A 4 30.65 -4.14 9.85
C ARG A 4 30.64 -3.17 8.66
N LEU A 5 30.96 -3.65 7.45
CA LEU A 5 30.93 -2.82 6.24
C LEU A 5 29.54 -2.25 5.96
N MET A 6 28.49 -3.03 6.16
CA MET A 6 27.11 -2.55 6.01
C MET A 6 26.80 -1.44 7.01
N MET A 7 27.20 -1.62 8.26
CA MET A 7 26.97 -0.62 9.31
C MET A 7 27.76 0.66 9.06
N GLU A 8 29.03 0.55 8.67
CA GLU A 8 29.86 1.71 8.27
C GLU A 8 29.18 2.47 7.13
N LYS A 9 28.67 1.79 6.11
CA LYS A 9 27.97 2.43 4.99
C LYS A 9 26.67 3.14 5.42
N ILE A 10 25.97 2.63 6.42
CA ILE A 10 24.76 3.26 6.94
C ILE A 10 25.09 4.50 7.76
N TYR A 11 26.12 4.44 8.59
CA TYR A 11 26.42 5.50 9.56
C TYR A 11 27.40 6.56 9.06
N GLU A 12 28.26 6.21 8.10
CA GLU A 12 29.20 7.12 7.44
C GLU A 12 28.67 7.60 6.07
N ALA A 13 27.36 7.61 5.91
CA ALA A 13 26.77 8.08 4.66
C ALA A 13 27.16 9.54 4.36
N ASP A 14 27.53 9.76 3.13
CA ASP A 14 27.80 11.08 2.57
C ASP A 14 26.97 11.29 1.29
N ILE A 15 26.67 12.53 0.97
CA ILE A 15 25.93 12.90 -0.24
C ILE A 15 26.81 13.83 -1.06
N ASP A 16 27.37 13.31 -2.15
CA ASP A 16 28.11 14.13 -3.10
C ASP A 16 27.18 15.16 -3.75
N SER A 17 27.63 16.40 -3.75
CA SER A 17 26.88 17.50 -4.36
C SER A 17 26.72 17.37 -5.87
N ALA A 18 27.62 16.66 -6.56
CA ALA A 18 27.51 16.37 -7.98
C ALA A 18 26.42 15.32 -8.24
N ASP A 19 26.38 14.26 -7.44
CA ASP A 19 25.36 13.22 -7.52
C ASP A 19 23.97 13.79 -7.20
N LEU A 20 23.86 14.61 -6.16
CA LEU A 20 22.59 15.27 -5.85
C LEU A 20 22.11 16.17 -6.99
N ARG A 21 23.03 16.89 -7.66
CA ARG A 21 22.68 17.72 -8.80
C ARG A 21 22.19 16.88 -9.98
N LEU A 22 22.82 15.74 -10.25
CA LEU A 22 22.40 14.82 -11.29
C LEU A 22 21.00 14.25 -10.98
N CYS A 23 20.80 13.73 -9.77
CA CYS A 23 19.49 13.26 -9.32
C CYS A 23 18.39 14.33 -9.46
N LYS A 24 18.67 15.58 -9.07
CA LYS A 24 17.73 16.69 -9.24
C LYS A 24 17.37 16.90 -10.71
N GLN A 25 18.37 16.88 -11.59
CA GLN A 25 18.14 17.03 -13.03
C GLN A 25 17.25 15.91 -13.57
N GLU A 26 17.53 14.67 -13.23
CA GLU A 26 16.74 13.51 -13.64
C GLU A 26 15.29 13.60 -13.11
N MET A 27 15.10 13.95 -11.83
CA MET A 27 13.78 14.14 -11.24
C MET A 27 13.00 15.27 -11.90
N LEU A 28 13.63 16.40 -12.19
CA LEU A 28 13.02 17.53 -12.90
C LEU A 28 12.70 17.18 -14.35
N GLN A 29 13.57 16.43 -15.01
CA GLN A 29 13.35 15.94 -16.36
C GLN A 29 12.17 14.96 -16.38
N SER A 30 12.06 14.05 -15.42
CA SER A 30 10.94 13.13 -15.31
C SER A 30 9.61 13.84 -15.06
N LEU A 31 9.60 14.95 -14.31
CA LEU A 31 8.40 15.77 -14.12
C LEU A 31 7.96 16.47 -15.42
N ASN A 32 8.92 16.86 -16.27
CA ASN A 32 8.63 17.62 -17.51
C ASN A 32 8.43 16.74 -18.74
N GLN A 33 9.01 15.53 -18.72
CA GLN A 33 8.88 14.56 -19.81
C GLN A 33 7.84 13.52 -19.41
N GLU A 34 6.57 13.75 -19.75
CA GLU A 34 5.64 12.63 -19.88
C GLU A 34 6.19 11.72 -20.98
N THR A 35 6.83 10.64 -20.58
CA THR A 35 7.24 9.60 -21.53
C THR A 35 6.01 9.04 -22.24
N THR A 36 6.20 8.47 -23.42
CA THR A 36 5.10 7.78 -24.15
C THR A 36 4.46 6.72 -23.24
N LEU A 37 5.27 6.08 -22.38
CA LEU A 37 4.82 5.10 -21.39
C LEU A 37 3.94 5.75 -20.30
N GLU A 38 4.32 6.93 -19.78
CA GLU A 38 3.51 7.66 -18.78
C GLU A 38 2.22 8.20 -19.38
N LYS A 39 2.24 8.62 -20.65
CA LYS A 39 1.01 8.98 -21.38
C LYS A 39 0.08 7.78 -21.56
N MET A 40 0.63 6.60 -21.89
CA MET A 40 -0.14 5.36 -21.92
C MET A 40 -0.65 4.98 -20.53
N MET A 41 0.19 5.10 -19.50
CA MET A 41 -0.16 4.80 -18.12
C MET A 41 -1.17 5.78 -17.52
N ARG A 42 -1.17 7.04 -17.96
CA ARG A 42 -2.20 8.03 -17.56
C ARG A 42 -3.55 7.75 -18.23
N ARG A 43 -3.54 7.07 -19.37
CA ARG A 43 -4.75 6.53 -20.02
C ARG A 43 -5.22 5.23 -19.40
N ASP A 44 -4.38 4.59 -18.56
CA ASP A 44 -4.76 3.40 -17.80
C ASP A 44 -5.79 3.79 -16.74
N VAL A 45 -7.01 3.39 -16.98
CA VAL A 45 -8.17 3.68 -16.13
C VAL A 45 -7.96 3.13 -14.72
N GLY A 46 -7.34 1.95 -14.57
CA GLY A 46 -7.03 1.37 -13.26
C GLY A 46 -6.10 2.27 -12.42
N ARG A 47 -5.10 2.90 -13.06
CA ARG A 47 -4.24 3.88 -12.36
C ARG A 47 -4.95 5.16 -12.01
N GLN A 48 -5.85 5.63 -12.84
CA GLN A 48 -6.67 6.80 -12.52
C GLN A 48 -7.57 6.54 -11.32
N LEU A 49 -8.20 5.36 -11.26
CA LEU A 49 -9.00 4.91 -10.12
C LEU A 49 -8.16 4.80 -8.86
N ALA A 50 -7.01 4.10 -8.90
CA ALA A 50 -6.09 4.00 -7.78
C ALA A 50 -5.63 5.38 -7.29
N GLY A 51 -5.27 6.29 -8.19
CA GLY A 51 -4.91 7.67 -7.85
C GLY A 51 -6.06 8.46 -7.23
N CYS A 52 -7.30 8.20 -7.64
CA CYS A 52 -8.49 8.79 -7.03
C CYS A 52 -8.69 8.28 -5.59
N ILE A 53 -8.57 6.97 -5.38
CA ILE A 53 -8.66 6.34 -4.06
C ILE A 53 -7.54 6.88 -3.14
N ASP A 54 -6.30 6.90 -3.62
CA ASP A 54 -5.16 7.45 -2.90
C ASP A 54 -5.37 8.93 -2.53
N SER A 55 -6.01 9.71 -3.39
CA SER A 55 -6.31 11.12 -3.11
C SER A 55 -7.34 11.29 -2.01
N LEU A 56 -8.30 10.38 -1.90
CA LEU A 56 -9.34 10.40 -0.88
C LEU A 56 -8.82 9.98 0.50
N VAL A 57 -7.95 8.96 0.53
CA VAL A 57 -7.40 8.40 1.76
C VAL A 57 -6.05 9.02 2.13
N GLY A 58 -5.21 9.26 1.13
CA GLY A 58 -3.80 9.64 1.31
C GLY A 58 -3.57 11.12 1.56
N ASN A 59 -4.41 12.03 1.07
CA ASN A 59 -4.19 13.48 1.26
C ASN A 59 -4.27 13.93 2.73
N VAL A 60 -4.85 13.11 3.58
CA VAL A 60 -5.02 13.39 5.00
C VAL A 60 -4.01 12.61 5.85
N HIS A 61 -3.36 11.57 5.30
CA HIS A 61 -2.45 10.72 6.04
C HIS A 61 -1.01 11.24 5.99
N PRO A 62 -0.30 11.41 7.14
CA PRO A 62 1.08 11.89 7.17
C PRO A 62 2.07 11.01 6.41
N MET A 63 1.77 9.71 6.29
CA MET A 63 2.59 8.70 5.58
C MET A 63 2.23 8.56 4.10
N ALA A 64 1.30 9.36 3.58
CA ALA A 64 0.94 9.31 2.17
C ALA A 64 2.15 9.69 1.30
N SER A 65 2.43 8.83 0.32
CA SER A 65 3.46 9.12 -0.68
C SER A 65 3.01 10.30 -1.53
N ARG A 66 3.68 11.43 -1.40
CA ARG A 66 3.42 12.63 -2.18
C ARG A 66 4.49 12.82 -3.24
N LYS A 67 4.06 13.06 -4.47
CA LYS A 67 5.01 13.48 -5.52
C LYS A 67 5.61 14.84 -5.16
N LEU A 68 6.93 14.94 -5.25
CA LEU A 68 7.62 16.22 -5.05
C LEU A 68 7.28 17.18 -6.19
N THR A 69 7.08 18.43 -5.85
CA THR A 69 6.95 19.51 -6.84
C THR A 69 8.32 19.92 -7.35
N ALA A 70 8.39 20.55 -8.53
CA ALA A 70 9.64 21.07 -9.09
C ALA A 70 10.34 22.06 -8.14
N ALA A 71 9.58 22.87 -7.39
CA ALA A 71 10.13 23.78 -6.38
C ALA A 71 10.79 23.01 -5.22
N GLN A 72 10.13 21.95 -4.73
CA GLN A 72 10.68 21.11 -3.66
C GLN A 72 11.95 20.39 -4.13
N ILE A 73 11.98 19.84 -5.36
CA ILE A 73 13.16 19.19 -5.91
C ILE A 73 14.34 20.17 -6.00
N LYS A 74 14.10 21.38 -6.50
CA LYS A 74 15.14 22.43 -6.57
C LYS A 74 15.66 22.83 -5.20
N ALA A 75 14.80 22.83 -4.19
CA ALA A 75 15.12 23.20 -2.81
C ALA A 75 15.82 22.08 -2.01
N LEU A 76 15.98 20.86 -2.56
CA LEU A 76 16.76 19.81 -1.88
C LEU A 76 18.20 20.28 -1.67
N ASP A 77 18.72 20.06 -0.48
CA ASP A 77 20.06 20.45 -0.06
C ASP A 77 20.77 19.26 0.57
N SER A 78 22.04 19.03 0.19
CA SER A 78 22.80 17.85 0.63
C SER A 78 22.99 17.84 2.14
N GLN A 79 23.30 18.99 2.74
CA GLN A 79 23.52 19.06 4.18
C GLN A 79 22.26 18.76 4.97
N ARG A 80 21.12 19.35 4.57
CA ARG A 80 19.81 19.09 5.21
C ARG A 80 19.38 17.64 5.04
N MET A 81 19.68 17.03 3.90
CA MET A 81 19.39 15.61 3.67
C MET A 81 20.28 14.73 4.56
N LEU A 82 21.56 15.04 4.69
CA LEU A 82 22.48 14.34 5.59
C LEU A 82 22.08 14.50 7.05
N ASP A 83 21.71 15.71 7.47
CA ASP A 83 21.26 15.96 8.84
C ASP A 83 19.98 15.17 9.15
N TYR A 84 19.03 15.11 8.19
CA TYR A 84 17.83 14.28 8.31
C TYR A 84 18.19 12.80 8.38
N TYR A 85 19.07 12.34 7.51
CA TYR A 85 19.53 10.95 7.47
C TYR A 85 20.23 10.56 8.78
N ARG A 86 21.14 11.39 9.28
CA ARG A 86 21.85 11.16 10.54
C ARG A 86 20.90 11.16 11.75
N ASN A 87 19.92 12.06 11.75
CA ASN A 87 18.86 12.07 12.77
C ASN A 87 18.00 10.80 12.72
N LEU A 88 17.78 10.25 11.52
CA LEU A 88 16.97 9.05 11.35
C LEU A 88 17.71 7.76 11.72
N PHE A 89 18.96 7.64 11.27
CA PHE A 89 19.78 6.43 11.39
C PHE A 89 20.94 6.54 12.38
N GLY A 90 21.36 7.74 12.75
CA GLY A 90 22.50 7.96 13.64
C GLY A 90 22.22 7.65 15.12
N ASN A 91 20.96 7.43 15.51
CA ASN A 91 20.63 7.02 16.87
C ASN A 91 20.44 5.49 16.94
N PRO A 92 21.30 4.74 17.65
CA PRO A 92 21.18 3.30 17.80
C PRO A 92 20.01 2.86 18.70
N GLU A 93 19.44 3.79 19.48
CA GLU A 93 18.33 3.48 20.38
C GLU A 93 17.09 3.01 19.60
N GLY A 94 16.57 1.85 20.00
CA GLY A 94 15.44 1.19 19.32
C GLY A 94 15.81 0.48 18.01
N THR A 95 17.10 0.43 17.64
CA THR A 95 17.56 -0.37 16.49
C THR A 95 17.63 -1.85 16.87
N ALA A 96 17.00 -2.71 16.08
CA ALA A 96 17.12 -4.15 16.20
C ALA A 96 17.92 -4.71 15.02
N VAL A 97 18.96 -5.48 15.30
CA VAL A 97 19.73 -6.22 14.31
C VAL A 97 19.36 -7.68 14.38
N ILE A 98 18.83 -8.23 13.30
CA ILE A 98 18.44 -9.64 13.19
C ILE A 98 19.42 -10.32 12.23
N VAL A 99 20.15 -11.30 12.75
CA VAL A 99 21.09 -12.10 11.95
C VAL A 99 20.55 -13.52 11.87
N THR A 100 20.46 -14.06 10.67
CA THR A 100 19.99 -15.44 10.42
C THR A 100 21.03 -16.19 9.59
N GLY A 101 21.24 -17.45 9.91
CA GLY A 101 22.20 -18.32 9.21
C GLY A 101 23.00 -19.20 10.15
N GLN A 102 24.07 -19.77 9.62
CA GLN A 102 25.02 -20.57 10.40
C GLN A 102 26.22 -19.68 10.78
N PHE A 103 26.31 -19.29 12.05
CA PHE A 103 27.37 -18.42 12.56
C PHE A 103 27.61 -18.69 14.06
N ASP A 104 28.77 -18.26 14.54
CA ASP A 104 29.07 -18.21 15.98
C ASP A 104 28.54 -16.87 16.55
N THR A 105 27.61 -16.99 17.50
CA THR A 105 26.93 -15.83 18.10
C THR A 105 27.89 -14.85 18.76
N ASP A 106 28.90 -15.37 19.50
CA ASP A 106 29.86 -14.52 20.22
C ASP A 106 30.75 -13.73 19.25
N SER A 107 31.08 -14.33 18.12
CA SER A 107 31.82 -13.64 17.05
C SER A 107 31.01 -12.51 16.41
N VAL A 108 29.73 -12.72 16.14
CA VAL A 108 28.85 -11.68 15.59
C VAL A 108 28.68 -10.54 16.58
N VAL A 109 28.44 -10.83 17.86
CA VAL A 109 28.31 -9.83 18.92
C VAL A 109 29.60 -9.00 19.03
N ARG A 110 30.79 -9.66 19.08
CA ARG A 110 32.09 -8.96 19.13
C ARG A 110 32.32 -8.01 17.95
N GLU A 111 31.85 -8.35 16.76
CA GLU A 111 32.00 -7.51 15.58
C GLU A 111 31.02 -6.34 15.55
N LEU A 112 29.81 -6.52 16.08
CA LEU A 112 28.75 -5.50 16.02
C LEU A 112 28.77 -4.52 17.19
N VAL A 113 29.10 -4.97 18.41
CA VAL A 113 29.09 -4.11 19.60
C VAL A 113 29.96 -2.85 19.46
N PRO A 114 31.20 -2.91 18.91
CA PRO A 114 32.01 -1.71 18.75
C PRO A 114 31.39 -0.66 17.81
N VAL A 115 30.64 -1.10 16.79
CA VAL A 115 29.97 -0.21 15.86
C VAL A 115 28.91 0.63 16.57
N PHE A 116 28.08 -0.02 17.41
CA PHE A 116 27.04 0.66 18.17
C PHE A 116 27.59 1.46 19.36
N ALA A 117 28.64 0.99 20.01
CA ALA A 117 29.25 1.68 21.15
C ALA A 117 29.92 3.02 20.76
N GLY A 118 30.34 3.17 19.51
CA GLY A 118 30.91 4.42 18.98
C GLY A 118 29.86 5.47 18.60
N MET A 119 28.58 5.14 18.62
CA MET A 119 27.51 6.06 18.22
C MET A 119 27.08 6.96 19.38
N THR A 120 27.05 8.26 19.12
CA THR A 120 26.52 9.23 20.07
C THR A 120 24.99 9.29 19.87
N PRO A 121 24.17 9.03 20.89
CA PRO A 121 22.72 9.19 20.77
C PRO A 121 22.40 10.64 20.38
N VAL A 122 21.78 10.84 19.24
CA VAL A 122 21.27 12.13 18.80
C VAL A 122 19.85 12.24 19.32
N SER A 123 19.64 13.03 20.38
CA SER A 123 18.38 13.41 21.02
C SER A 123 17.18 12.43 20.97
N GLU A 124 16.35 12.43 22.00
CA GLU A 124 15.16 11.56 22.09
C GLU A 124 14.34 11.54 20.80
N ARG A 125 14.23 10.37 20.20
CA ARG A 125 13.28 10.14 19.10
C ARG A 125 11.87 10.25 19.65
N SER A 126 11.25 11.38 19.45
CA SER A 126 9.80 11.45 19.52
C SER A 126 9.22 10.68 18.32
N MET A 127 8.92 9.41 18.49
CA MET A 127 8.07 8.67 17.57
C MET A 127 6.66 9.29 17.66
N LYS A 128 6.38 10.24 16.80
CA LYS A 128 5.01 10.67 16.61
C LYS A 128 4.27 9.51 15.99
N ASN A 129 3.40 8.88 16.77
CA ASN A 129 2.46 7.91 16.21
C ASN A 129 1.69 8.62 15.08
N ALA A 130 1.78 8.08 13.88
CA ALA A 130 0.97 8.59 12.79
C ALA A 130 -0.50 8.44 13.19
N SER A 131 -1.25 9.53 13.07
CA SER A 131 -2.71 9.50 13.31
C SER A 131 -3.35 8.48 12.38
N ALA A 132 -4.39 7.82 12.85
CA ALA A 132 -5.20 6.96 11.98
C ALA A 132 -5.66 7.75 10.75
N PRO A 133 -5.72 7.13 9.56
CA PRO A 133 -6.20 7.81 8.37
C PRO A 133 -7.65 8.30 8.59
N VAL A 134 -7.91 9.53 8.21
CA VAL A 134 -9.27 10.08 8.22
C VAL A 134 -9.94 9.63 6.95
N LEU A 135 -10.93 8.77 7.09
CA LEU A 135 -11.75 8.33 5.97
C LEU A 135 -12.85 9.36 5.69
N PRO A 136 -13.27 9.50 4.43
CA PRO A 136 -14.43 10.32 4.11
C PRO A 136 -15.69 9.76 4.76
N ASP A 137 -16.56 10.63 5.28
CA ASP A 137 -17.84 10.22 5.83
C ASP A 137 -18.81 9.77 4.73
N GLY A 138 -19.53 8.69 5.00
CA GLY A 138 -20.58 8.19 4.12
C GLY A 138 -20.08 7.55 2.82
N ILE A 139 -20.86 7.69 1.77
CA ILE A 139 -20.57 7.13 0.44
C ILE A 139 -20.05 8.24 -0.46
N VAL A 140 -18.85 8.07 -1.00
CA VAL A 140 -18.27 8.99 -1.97
C VAL A 140 -18.28 8.32 -3.35
N VAL A 141 -18.94 8.96 -4.31
CA VAL A 141 -18.96 8.52 -5.71
C VAL A 141 -18.10 9.47 -6.54
N ARG A 142 -17.23 8.91 -7.38
CA ARG A 142 -16.41 9.65 -8.33
C ARG A 142 -16.58 9.07 -9.73
N HIS A 143 -16.81 9.94 -10.69
CA HIS A 143 -16.81 9.60 -12.10
C HIS A 143 -15.56 10.20 -12.73
N LEU A 144 -14.74 9.36 -13.34
CA LEU A 144 -13.55 9.77 -14.05
C LEU A 144 -13.81 9.73 -15.55
N PRO A 145 -13.31 10.71 -16.32
CA PRO A 145 -13.44 10.68 -17.76
C PRO A 145 -12.66 9.48 -18.32
N GLY A 146 -13.33 8.65 -19.11
CA GLY A 146 -12.72 7.56 -19.87
C GLY A 146 -12.59 7.91 -21.35
N ASP A 147 -11.90 7.06 -22.09
CA ASP A 147 -11.96 7.08 -23.54
C ASP A 147 -13.38 6.70 -24.00
N ASN A 148 -13.77 7.11 -25.22
CA ASN A 148 -15.12 6.90 -25.79
C ASN A 148 -15.47 5.40 -26.04
N GLY A 149 -14.94 4.49 -25.24
CA GLY A 149 -15.25 3.06 -25.29
C GLY A 149 -16.58 2.74 -24.60
N ALA A 150 -17.21 1.63 -25.02
CA ALA A 150 -18.46 1.14 -24.40
C ALA A 150 -18.23 0.55 -23.00
N GLN A 151 -16.97 0.29 -22.61
CA GLN A 151 -16.64 -0.33 -21.34
C GLN A 151 -16.35 0.70 -20.25
N THR A 152 -16.92 0.44 -19.07
CA THR A 152 -16.65 1.15 -17.83
C THR A 152 -15.81 0.25 -16.91
N VAL A 153 -14.70 0.76 -16.40
CA VAL A 153 -13.97 0.14 -15.29
C VAL A 153 -14.47 0.76 -14.00
N PHE A 154 -14.69 -0.05 -13.00
CA PHE A 154 -15.21 0.41 -11.70
C PHE A 154 -14.52 -0.27 -10.54
N ASP A 155 -14.42 0.48 -9.43
CA ASP A 155 -13.96 0.00 -8.14
C ASP A 155 -15.00 0.36 -7.07
N TYR A 156 -15.33 -0.61 -6.22
CA TYR A 156 -16.09 -0.41 -4.99
C TYR A 156 -15.15 -0.66 -3.82
N VAL A 157 -14.77 0.40 -3.14
CA VAL A 157 -13.82 0.30 -2.02
C VAL A 157 -14.55 0.50 -0.71
N TYR A 158 -14.49 -0.51 0.15
CA TYR A 158 -15.04 -0.49 1.50
C TYR A 158 -13.90 -0.39 2.50
N PHE A 159 -14.01 0.57 3.40
CA PHE A 159 -13.06 0.75 4.49
C PHE A 159 -13.67 0.34 5.82
N GLY A 160 -12.84 -0.21 6.69
CA GLY A 160 -13.24 -0.61 8.02
C GLY A 160 -12.11 -0.49 9.04
N SER A 161 -12.48 -0.52 10.31
CA SER A 161 -11.51 -0.59 11.40
C SER A 161 -10.97 -2.01 11.55
N TYR A 162 -9.67 -2.12 11.82
CA TYR A 162 -9.02 -3.41 11.93
C TYR A 162 -7.89 -3.38 12.97
N ARG A 163 -7.84 -4.39 13.84
CA ARG A 163 -6.70 -4.61 14.72
C ARG A 163 -5.83 -5.72 14.16
N PRO A 164 -4.55 -5.43 13.83
CA PRO A 164 -3.65 -6.43 13.27
C PRO A 164 -3.51 -7.64 14.20
N SER A 165 -3.81 -8.82 13.66
CA SER A 165 -3.64 -10.09 14.32
C SER A 165 -3.56 -11.21 13.29
N LEU A 166 -2.90 -12.33 13.63
CA LEU A 166 -2.84 -13.49 12.73
C LEU A 166 -4.25 -13.99 12.38
N LYS A 167 -5.13 -14.12 13.38
CA LYS A 167 -6.52 -14.52 13.17
C LYS A 167 -7.26 -13.55 12.26
N GLY A 168 -7.13 -12.24 12.50
CA GLY A 168 -7.77 -11.21 11.69
C GLY A 168 -7.29 -11.22 10.24
N SER A 169 -5.98 -11.36 10.00
CA SER A 169 -5.45 -11.44 8.64
C SER A 169 -5.93 -12.68 7.87
N LEU A 170 -6.04 -13.82 8.54
CA LEU A 170 -6.61 -15.03 7.95
C LEU A 170 -8.11 -14.87 7.66
N MET A 171 -8.86 -14.21 8.55
CA MET A 171 -10.26 -13.91 8.32
C MET A 171 -10.48 -12.98 7.14
N LEU A 172 -9.67 -11.92 6.99
CA LEU A 172 -9.75 -11.03 5.83
C LEU A 172 -9.49 -11.76 4.52
N LYS A 173 -8.50 -12.65 4.49
CA LYS A 173 -8.21 -13.47 3.31
C LYS A 173 -9.37 -14.40 2.98
N LEU A 174 -9.92 -15.10 3.96
CA LEU A 174 -11.06 -15.98 3.74
C LEU A 174 -12.29 -15.21 3.27
N MET A 175 -12.58 -14.04 3.88
CA MET A 175 -13.67 -13.18 3.41
C MET A 175 -13.47 -12.71 1.97
N ARG A 176 -12.25 -12.38 1.58
CA ARG A 176 -11.93 -12.06 0.18
C ARG A 176 -12.34 -13.20 -0.74
N ASP A 177 -11.99 -14.43 -0.40
CA ASP A 177 -12.28 -15.59 -1.24
C ASP A 177 -13.79 -15.85 -1.33
N VAL A 178 -14.54 -15.72 -0.22
CA VAL A 178 -16.01 -15.78 -0.21
C VAL A 178 -16.62 -14.69 -1.10
N VAL A 179 -16.15 -13.44 -0.96
CA VAL A 179 -16.65 -12.33 -1.79
C VAL A 179 -16.33 -12.56 -3.25
N GLN A 180 -15.11 -12.99 -3.58
CA GLN A 180 -14.70 -13.32 -4.93
C GLN A 180 -15.58 -14.40 -5.57
N SER A 181 -15.86 -15.49 -4.84
CA SER A 181 -16.74 -16.56 -5.29
C SER A 181 -18.16 -16.07 -5.58
N ARG A 182 -18.70 -15.20 -4.71
CA ARG A 182 -20.04 -14.62 -4.91
C ARG A 182 -20.09 -13.66 -6.08
N LEU A 183 -19.08 -12.82 -6.26
CA LEU A 183 -19.01 -11.93 -7.42
C LEU A 183 -18.98 -12.72 -8.72
N LEU A 184 -18.16 -13.77 -8.79
CA LEU A 184 -18.13 -14.66 -9.94
C LEU A 184 -19.50 -15.30 -10.20
N SER A 185 -20.09 -15.90 -9.18
CA SER A 185 -21.38 -16.58 -9.31
C SER A 185 -22.52 -15.63 -9.70
N VAL A 186 -22.57 -14.44 -9.10
CA VAL A 186 -23.68 -13.50 -9.34
C VAL A 186 -23.45 -12.69 -10.61
N LEU A 187 -22.31 -12.01 -10.73
CA LEU A 187 -22.10 -11.05 -11.82
C LEU A 187 -21.76 -11.73 -13.16
N ARG A 188 -21.00 -12.82 -13.09
CA ARG A 188 -20.54 -13.53 -14.29
C ARG A 188 -21.50 -14.66 -14.67
N GLU A 189 -21.75 -15.62 -13.76
CA GLU A 189 -22.45 -16.86 -14.11
C GLU A 189 -23.97 -16.66 -14.25
N ARG A 190 -24.60 -15.92 -13.33
CA ARG A 190 -26.05 -15.71 -13.36
C ARG A 190 -26.48 -14.58 -14.27
N HIS A 191 -25.79 -13.45 -14.23
CA HIS A 191 -26.19 -12.24 -14.94
C HIS A 191 -25.34 -11.95 -16.18
N ASN A 192 -24.15 -12.55 -16.29
CA ASN A 192 -23.22 -12.36 -17.40
C ASN A 192 -22.94 -10.88 -17.74
N VAL A 193 -22.86 -10.04 -16.70
CA VAL A 193 -22.64 -8.57 -16.84
C VAL A 193 -21.19 -8.18 -16.66
N VAL A 194 -20.34 -9.08 -16.13
CA VAL A 194 -18.91 -8.89 -15.90
C VAL A 194 -18.14 -10.13 -16.31
N TYR A 195 -16.98 -9.98 -16.95
CA TYR A 195 -16.18 -11.13 -17.35
C TYR A 195 -15.26 -11.63 -16.23
N SER A 196 -14.49 -10.74 -15.61
CA SER A 196 -13.50 -11.09 -14.59
C SER A 196 -13.56 -10.10 -13.42
N PRO A 197 -14.52 -10.29 -12.49
CA PRO A 197 -14.51 -9.51 -11.27
C PRO A 197 -13.32 -9.91 -10.39
N TYR A 198 -12.71 -8.95 -9.76
CA TYR A 198 -11.54 -9.14 -8.91
C TYR A 198 -11.75 -8.51 -7.54
N THR A 199 -11.28 -9.18 -6.51
CA THR A 199 -11.37 -8.71 -5.13
C THR A 199 -9.99 -8.65 -4.49
N MET A 200 -9.67 -7.52 -3.90
CA MET A 200 -8.45 -7.31 -3.13
C MET A 200 -8.78 -6.86 -1.72
N THR A 201 -7.94 -7.24 -0.77
CA THR A 201 -8.02 -6.79 0.61
C THR A 201 -6.65 -6.41 1.11
N GLY A 202 -6.62 -5.43 1.99
CA GLY A 202 -5.40 -5.06 2.68
C GLY A 202 -5.70 -4.44 4.04
N TYR A 203 -4.66 -4.28 4.83
CA TYR A 203 -4.74 -3.56 6.10
C TYR A 203 -3.43 -2.84 6.38
N THR A 204 -3.52 -1.77 7.17
CA THR A 204 -2.34 -1.07 7.68
C THR A 204 -2.02 -1.58 9.09
N ALA A 205 -0.76 -2.00 9.29
CA ALA A 205 -0.28 -2.37 10.61
C ALA A 205 0.03 -1.11 11.46
N GLN A 206 0.49 -0.05 10.79
CA GLN A 206 0.72 1.27 11.36
C GLN A 206 0.42 2.36 10.34
N PRO A 207 -0.38 3.37 10.68
CA PRO A 207 -1.14 3.47 11.92
C PRO A 207 -2.18 2.37 12.03
N GLU A 208 -2.42 1.92 13.27
CA GLU A 208 -3.44 0.92 13.54
C GLU A 208 -4.80 1.36 13.04
N GLY A 209 -5.54 0.41 12.53
CA GLY A 209 -6.97 0.52 12.50
C GLY A 209 -7.63 0.61 11.17
N LEU A 210 -6.94 0.47 10.04
CA LEU A 210 -7.57 0.48 8.73
C LEU A 210 -7.44 -0.86 8.02
N CYS A 211 -8.57 -1.38 7.53
CA CYS A 211 -8.57 -2.38 6.46
C CYS A 211 -9.45 -1.91 5.31
N TYR A 212 -9.25 -2.49 4.15
CA TYR A 212 -10.07 -2.22 2.98
C TYR A 212 -10.40 -3.50 2.21
N PHE A 213 -11.54 -3.43 1.54
CA PHE A 213 -11.99 -4.35 0.51
C PHE A 213 -12.18 -3.56 -0.78
N ASP A 214 -11.53 -4.01 -1.83
CA ASP A 214 -11.63 -3.44 -3.16
C ASP A 214 -12.24 -4.48 -4.11
N LEU A 215 -13.33 -4.11 -4.75
CA LEU A 215 -14.05 -4.90 -5.75
C LEU A 215 -13.93 -4.20 -7.09
N SER A 216 -13.20 -4.78 -8.01
CA SER A 216 -12.92 -4.15 -9.28
C SER A 216 -13.29 -5.03 -10.46
N ALA A 217 -13.80 -4.42 -11.52
CA ALA A 217 -14.08 -5.09 -12.77
C ALA A 217 -14.28 -4.10 -13.92
N SER A 218 -14.47 -4.67 -15.11
CA SER A 218 -14.95 -3.93 -16.28
C SER A 218 -16.25 -4.53 -16.80
N ALA A 219 -17.14 -3.66 -17.27
CA ALA A 219 -18.43 -4.03 -17.81
C ALA A 219 -18.89 -3.02 -18.88
N ASP A 220 -19.87 -3.39 -19.65
CA ASP A 220 -20.57 -2.42 -20.49
C ASP A 220 -21.29 -1.39 -19.62
N SER A 221 -21.17 -0.11 -19.99
CA SER A 221 -21.72 1.00 -19.21
C SER A 221 -23.25 0.89 -19.00
N VAL A 222 -23.96 0.26 -19.90
CA VAL A 222 -25.40 -0.01 -19.80
C VAL A 222 -25.75 -0.93 -18.61
N ASN A 223 -24.83 -1.79 -18.21
CA ASN A 223 -25.01 -2.74 -17.11
C ASN A 223 -24.71 -2.16 -15.72
N MET A 224 -24.11 -0.95 -15.65
CA MET A 224 -23.68 -0.36 -14.39
C MET A 224 -24.80 -0.23 -13.33
N PRO A 225 -26.05 0.18 -13.67
CA PRO A 225 -27.12 0.24 -12.68
C PRO A 225 -27.46 -1.12 -12.06
N LEU A 226 -27.45 -2.19 -12.88
CA LEU A 226 -27.68 -3.56 -12.40
C LEU A 226 -26.52 -4.04 -11.53
N ILE A 227 -25.27 -3.78 -11.96
CA ILE A 227 -24.06 -4.15 -11.20
C ILE A 227 -24.07 -3.48 -9.83
N ASP A 228 -24.36 -2.17 -9.78
CA ASP A 228 -24.46 -1.42 -8.53
C ASP A 228 -25.48 -2.04 -7.56
N GLN A 229 -26.66 -2.42 -8.08
CA GLN A 229 -27.68 -3.11 -7.28
C GLN A 229 -27.18 -4.46 -6.75
N LEU A 230 -26.59 -5.29 -7.62
CA LEU A 230 -26.12 -6.62 -7.26
C LEU A 230 -24.98 -6.58 -6.23
N ILE A 231 -24.03 -5.66 -6.36
CA ILE A 231 -22.95 -5.47 -5.39
C ILE A 231 -23.49 -5.03 -4.03
N LYS A 232 -24.44 -4.10 -4.00
CA LYS A 232 -25.12 -3.68 -2.76
C LYS A 232 -25.88 -4.84 -2.10
N ASP A 233 -26.51 -5.68 -2.88
CA ASP A 233 -27.25 -6.85 -2.36
C ASP A 233 -26.28 -7.89 -1.79
N ILE A 234 -25.15 -8.16 -2.45
CA ILE A 234 -24.08 -9.01 -1.92
C ILE A 234 -23.54 -8.45 -0.59
N ALA A 235 -23.20 -7.17 -0.54
CA ALA A 235 -22.70 -6.53 0.68
C ALA A 235 -23.73 -6.61 1.82
N LYS A 236 -25.01 -6.41 1.53
CA LYS A 236 -26.10 -6.52 2.50
C LYS A 236 -26.30 -7.95 3.02
N GLN A 237 -26.19 -8.96 2.16
CA GLN A 237 -26.25 -10.37 2.57
C GLN A 237 -25.07 -10.73 3.48
N LEU A 238 -23.86 -10.34 3.11
CA LEU A 238 -22.65 -10.58 3.91
C LEU A 238 -22.71 -9.88 5.27
N SER A 239 -23.26 -8.67 5.34
CA SER A 239 -23.41 -7.93 6.61
C SER A 239 -24.40 -8.58 7.57
N ARG A 240 -25.33 -9.38 7.06
CA ARG A 240 -26.29 -10.17 7.87
C ARG A 240 -25.77 -11.54 8.27
N HIS A 241 -24.51 -11.85 8.00
CA HIS A 241 -23.90 -13.15 8.26
C HIS A 241 -24.56 -14.32 7.48
N ASP A 242 -25.17 -14.03 6.34
CA ASP A 242 -25.80 -15.01 5.45
C ASP A 242 -24.76 -15.70 4.55
N ILE A 243 -23.84 -16.45 5.17
CA ILE A 243 -22.91 -17.33 4.46
C ILE A 243 -23.37 -18.78 4.73
N PRO A 244 -23.87 -19.49 3.72
CA PRO A 244 -24.24 -20.89 3.87
C PRO A 244 -23.04 -21.72 4.33
N GLN A 245 -23.26 -22.68 5.21
CA GLN A 245 -22.20 -23.51 5.76
C GLN A 245 -21.40 -24.24 4.68
N GLU A 246 -22.08 -24.72 3.63
CA GLU A 246 -21.46 -25.40 2.49
C GLU A 246 -20.50 -24.49 1.72
N GLU A 247 -20.89 -23.24 1.49
CA GLU A 247 -20.05 -22.23 0.86
C GLU A 247 -18.80 -21.97 1.69
N LEU A 248 -18.98 -21.77 2.99
CA LEU A 248 -17.87 -21.51 3.91
C LEU A 248 -16.89 -22.69 3.97
N GLU A 249 -17.36 -23.93 4.01
CA GLU A 249 -16.47 -25.11 4.06
C GLU A 249 -15.74 -25.31 2.73
N ARG A 250 -16.39 -25.10 1.60
CA ARG A 250 -15.72 -25.13 0.28
C ARG A 250 -14.60 -24.10 0.20
N ASP A 251 -14.87 -22.85 0.62
CA ASP A 251 -13.88 -21.77 0.54
C ASP A 251 -12.75 -21.98 1.55
N LYS A 252 -13.01 -22.54 2.72
CA LYS A 252 -11.99 -23.00 3.66
C LYS A 252 -11.10 -24.12 3.08
N GLN A 253 -11.68 -25.05 2.37
CA GLN A 253 -10.92 -26.14 1.73
C GLN A 253 -10.01 -25.56 0.64
N SER A 254 -10.53 -24.75 -0.27
CA SER A 254 -9.75 -24.04 -1.29
C SER A 254 -8.60 -23.23 -0.68
N PHE A 255 -8.86 -22.53 0.42
CA PHE A 255 -7.85 -21.76 1.14
C PHE A 255 -6.73 -22.64 1.73
N ARG A 256 -7.03 -23.87 2.16
CA ARG A 256 -6.02 -24.82 2.65
C ARG A 256 -5.15 -25.39 1.55
N GLU A 257 -5.73 -25.60 0.37
CA GLU A 257 -5.07 -26.19 -0.80
C GLU A 257 -4.12 -25.19 -1.52
N THR A 258 -4.36 -23.89 -1.34
CA THR A 258 -3.56 -22.81 -1.97
C THR A 258 -2.29 -22.46 -1.19
N LYS A 259 -2.03 -23.12 -0.05
CA LYS A 259 -0.82 -23.00 0.75
C LYS A 259 0.19 -24.08 0.46
#